data_a5dcd0a01beb8c9fda19c24e275c02a6
#
_entry.id   a5dcd0a01beb8c9fda19c24e275c02a6
#
_cell.length_a   1.000
_cell.length_b   1.000
_cell.length_c   1.000
_cell.angle_alpha   90.00
_cell.angle_beta   90.00
_cell.angle_gamma   90.00
#
_symmetry.space_group_name_H-M   'P 1'
#
loop_
_entity.id
_entity.type
_entity.pdbx_description
1 polymer ?
#
loop_
_entity_poly.entity_id
_entity_poly.type
_entity_poly.pdbx_seq_one_letter_code
_entity_poly.pdbx_strand_id
1 'polypeptide(L)'
;MTTSPGRQRSAVRRCADQLRFTLVAEASDLGVSARTTSPFERPALSPWLQRPHAYDAVVWSHVDRAVRSVQHMTELIAWARRHGRILAFGMPEDGLPLVITPLAGGSVIERCMELARDAQREAETISARLTSAHAALRETGRYGGGLVPFGYLKAPHPSGSGWSLAPDPETASLVRSIISDVRSGRSLLAIARDLNELGVPVPRDRHAQLRGRSTGGRRHGRDFDRFRWTSGTLSKVLRSPSLMGHRTHGGRTVRDELGAPVLIGRPLLSDAEFDALQVTLESRSNGTHRPRRRTAALLTGVAHCRGCGGRMYFATRKGYAYGDYLCRATARGEVCPAPAGMRSDWLEQYTLDRYYQATGKDGTVVRGDLFRDGVRVTVAKGRRGGGPERSGGPDTTRLTFTIGGLSDSRWGD
;
A
#
# COMPACT_ATOMS: atom_id res chain seq x y z
N MET A 1 -15.13 9.02 21.32
CA MET A 1 -14.79 7.67 21.83
C MET A 1 -15.06 6.65 20.73
N THR A 2 -14.07 5.88 20.31
CA THR A 2 -14.30 4.75 19.40
C THR A 2 -15.00 3.63 20.16
N THR A 3 -16.27 3.40 19.88
CA THR A 3 -17.00 2.26 20.45
C THR A 3 -16.37 0.95 19.99
N SER A 4 -16.13 0.03 20.94
CA SER A 4 -15.54 -1.29 20.60
C SER A 4 -16.46 -2.06 19.64
N PRO A 5 -15.92 -2.97 18.80
CA PRO A 5 -16.74 -3.79 17.91
C PRO A 5 -17.88 -4.53 18.62
N GLY A 6 -17.65 -5.01 19.85
CA GLY A 6 -18.68 -5.65 20.66
C GLY A 6 -19.85 -4.72 21.01
N ARG A 7 -19.58 -3.46 21.37
CA ARG A 7 -20.65 -2.48 21.64
C ARG A 7 -21.46 -2.16 20.40
N GLN A 8 -20.79 -2.06 19.24
CA GLN A 8 -21.49 -1.84 17.96
C GLN A 8 -22.42 -3.01 17.62
N ARG A 9 -21.96 -4.26 17.79
CA ARG A 9 -22.79 -5.44 17.60
C ARG A 9 -24.02 -5.44 18.52
N SER A 10 -23.82 -5.12 19.80
CA SER A 10 -24.92 -5.02 20.75
C SER A 10 -25.93 -3.95 20.35
N ALA A 11 -25.47 -2.80 19.86
CA ALA A 11 -26.33 -1.73 19.37
C ALA A 11 -27.11 -2.12 18.12
N VAL A 12 -26.49 -2.84 17.16
CA VAL A 12 -27.17 -3.36 15.97
C VAL A 12 -28.25 -4.37 16.37
N ARG A 13 -27.94 -5.28 17.29
CA ARG A 13 -28.94 -6.27 17.78
C ARG A 13 -30.12 -5.58 18.44
N ARG A 14 -29.88 -4.67 19.37
CA ARG A 14 -30.97 -3.90 20.01
C ARG A 14 -31.85 -3.16 18.98
N CYS A 15 -31.21 -2.52 18.00
CA CYS A 15 -31.93 -1.85 16.91
C CYS A 15 -32.80 -2.82 16.11
N ALA A 16 -32.27 -4.01 15.76
CA ALA A 16 -33.01 -5.06 15.07
C ALA A 16 -34.19 -5.58 15.91
N ASP A 17 -33.95 -5.83 17.21
CA ASP A 17 -34.97 -6.31 18.15
C ASP A 17 -36.11 -5.30 18.30
N GLN A 18 -35.78 -4.01 18.45
CA GLN A 18 -36.79 -2.92 18.51
C GLN A 18 -37.65 -2.87 17.23
N LEU A 19 -37.06 -3.14 16.09
CA LEU A 19 -37.75 -3.16 14.80
C LEU A 19 -38.37 -4.53 14.44
N ARG A 20 -38.22 -5.51 15.31
CA ARG A 20 -38.64 -6.92 15.08
C ARG A 20 -38.02 -7.51 13.80
N PHE A 21 -36.76 -7.17 13.53
CA PHE A 21 -36.00 -7.71 12.38
C PHE A 21 -35.24 -8.98 12.80
N THR A 22 -35.23 -9.98 11.94
CA THR A 22 -34.39 -11.16 12.09
C THR A 22 -33.03 -10.89 11.44
N LEU A 23 -31.93 -11.01 12.20
CA LEU A 23 -30.58 -10.84 11.65
C LEU A 23 -30.16 -12.09 10.88
N VAL A 24 -29.98 -11.98 9.58
CA VAL A 24 -29.60 -13.07 8.68
C VAL A 24 -28.08 -13.15 8.47
N ALA A 25 -27.37 -12.03 8.63
CA ALA A 25 -25.90 -11.96 8.48
C ALA A 25 -25.31 -10.73 9.16
N GLU A 26 -23.99 -10.73 9.32
CA GLU A 26 -23.21 -9.61 9.86
C GLU A 26 -22.04 -9.28 8.90
N ALA A 27 -21.87 -8.00 8.57
CA ALA A 27 -20.71 -7.49 7.86
C ALA A 27 -19.87 -6.61 8.81
N SER A 28 -18.57 -6.87 8.92
CA SER A 28 -17.66 -6.16 9.82
C SER A 28 -16.41 -5.71 9.10
N ASP A 29 -16.28 -4.41 8.85
CA ASP A 29 -15.15 -3.76 8.18
C ASP A 29 -14.24 -3.07 9.20
N LEU A 30 -13.45 -3.86 9.93
CA LEU A 30 -12.52 -3.35 10.93
C LEU A 30 -11.37 -2.57 10.28
N GLY A 31 -11.09 -1.35 10.80
CA GLY A 31 -10.01 -0.51 10.29
C GLY A 31 -10.31 0.22 8.98
N VAL A 32 -11.51 0.08 8.43
CA VAL A 32 -11.97 0.81 7.24
C VAL A 32 -12.59 2.15 7.64
N SER A 33 -12.15 3.24 7.02
CA SER A 33 -12.62 4.60 7.33
C SER A 33 -13.96 4.88 6.65
N ALA A 34 -15.01 5.12 7.43
CA ALA A 34 -16.31 5.55 6.92
C ALA A 34 -16.31 6.94 6.27
N ARG A 35 -15.22 7.72 6.42
CA ARG A 35 -15.05 9.04 5.79
C ARG A 35 -14.58 8.92 4.35
N THR A 36 -13.60 8.05 4.10
CA THR A 36 -12.90 7.96 2.81
C THR A 36 -13.34 6.80 1.94
N THR A 37 -14.02 5.80 2.53
CA THR A 37 -14.43 4.58 1.84
C THR A 37 -15.94 4.53 1.80
N SER A 38 -16.50 4.58 0.59
CA SER A 38 -17.94 4.42 0.35
C SER A 38 -18.45 3.08 0.90
N PRO A 39 -19.70 2.99 1.39
CA PRO A 39 -20.33 1.72 1.74
C PRO A 39 -20.19 0.65 0.64
N PHE A 40 -20.23 1.07 -0.62
CA PHE A 40 -20.12 0.20 -1.80
C PHE A 40 -18.70 -0.32 -2.09
N GLU A 41 -17.69 0.23 -1.43
CA GLU A 41 -16.27 -0.16 -1.57
C GLU A 41 -15.73 -0.91 -0.35
N ARG A 42 -16.54 -1.08 0.71
CA ARG A 42 -16.11 -1.75 1.93
C ARG A 42 -16.03 -3.25 1.73
N PRO A 43 -14.93 -3.91 2.07
CA PRO A 43 -14.70 -5.33 1.74
C PRO A 43 -15.77 -6.29 2.24
N ALA A 44 -16.29 -6.10 3.48
CA ALA A 44 -17.30 -6.99 4.04
C ALA A 44 -18.74 -6.57 3.67
N LEU A 45 -19.02 -5.27 3.56
CA LEU A 45 -20.35 -4.74 3.28
C LEU A 45 -20.71 -4.76 1.80
N SER A 46 -19.78 -4.39 0.90
CA SER A 46 -20.02 -4.26 -0.54
C SER A 46 -20.63 -5.52 -1.18
N PRO A 47 -20.18 -6.76 -0.87
CA PRO A 47 -20.79 -7.97 -1.43
C PRO A 47 -22.28 -8.15 -1.07
N TRP A 48 -22.71 -7.62 0.08
CA TRP A 48 -24.12 -7.62 0.47
C TRP A 48 -24.90 -6.58 -0.32
N LEU A 49 -24.40 -5.36 -0.46
CA LEU A 49 -25.05 -4.31 -1.24
C LEU A 49 -25.21 -4.69 -2.73
N GLN A 50 -24.34 -5.58 -3.24
CA GLN A 50 -24.48 -6.14 -4.60
C GLN A 50 -25.55 -7.24 -4.73
N ARG A 51 -26.08 -7.75 -3.62
CA ARG A 51 -27.12 -8.79 -3.57
C ARG A 51 -28.34 -8.32 -2.78
N PRO A 52 -28.99 -7.21 -3.17
CA PRO A 52 -30.06 -6.59 -2.39
C PRO A 52 -31.28 -7.49 -2.16
N HIS A 53 -31.52 -8.43 -3.04
CA HIS A 53 -32.66 -9.38 -2.95
C HIS A 53 -32.48 -10.44 -1.86
N ALA A 54 -31.31 -10.56 -1.25
CA ALA A 54 -31.02 -11.55 -0.21
C ALA A 54 -31.53 -11.15 1.19
N TYR A 55 -32.02 -9.92 1.37
CA TYR A 55 -32.51 -9.40 2.65
C TYR A 55 -33.45 -8.20 2.42
N ASP A 56 -34.16 -7.77 3.46
CA ASP A 56 -35.11 -6.66 3.38
C ASP A 56 -34.55 -5.35 3.94
N ALA A 57 -33.63 -5.43 4.89
CA ALA A 57 -33.08 -4.28 5.58
C ALA A 57 -31.57 -4.40 5.82
N VAL A 58 -30.89 -3.25 5.90
CA VAL A 58 -29.52 -3.13 6.41
C VAL A 58 -29.55 -2.29 7.67
N VAL A 59 -28.94 -2.79 8.77
CA VAL A 59 -28.97 -2.17 10.08
C VAL A 59 -27.57 -1.76 10.49
N TRP A 60 -27.41 -0.52 10.95
CA TRP A 60 -26.17 0.00 11.54
C TRP A 60 -26.40 0.41 13.00
N SER A 61 -25.33 0.37 13.78
CA SER A 61 -25.38 0.85 15.17
C SER A 61 -25.70 2.35 15.28
N HIS A 62 -25.25 3.16 14.32
CA HIS A 62 -25.47 4.61 14.22
C HIS A 62 -25.18 5.10 12.80
N VAL A 63 -25.68 6.28 12.45
CA VAL A 63 -25.45 6.93 11.14
C VAL A 63 -23.98 7.13 10.84
N ASP A 64 -23.17 7.55 11.82
CA ASP A 64 -21.73 7.80 11.67
C ASP A 64 -20.89 6.52 11.41
N ARG A 65 -21.49 5.34 11.63
CA ARG A 65 -20.89 4.03 11.27
C ARG A 65 -21.22 3.62 9.86
N ALA A 66 -22.38 4.00 9.37
CA ALA A 66 -22.76 3.80 7.98
C ALA A 66 -21.94 4.72 7.07
N VAL A 67 -21.97 6.03 7.33
CA VAL A 67 -21.33 7.07 6.51
C VAL A 67 -20.81 8.22 7.38
N ARG A 68 -19.78 8.91 6.85
CA ARG A 68 -19.29 10.20 7.35
C ARG A 68 -19.11 11.20 6.21
N SER A 69 -20.03 11.15 5.25
CA SER A 69 -20.09 12.00 4.08
C SER A 69 -21.55 12.11 3.65
N VAL A 70 -21.99 13.33 3.41
CA VAL A 70 -23.32 13.62 2.87
C VAL A 70 -23.52 12.94 1.52
N GLN A 71 -22.50 12.94 0.66
CA GLN A 71 -22.54 12.27 -0.63
C GLN A 71 -22.80 10.77 -0.48
N HIS A 72 -22.04 10.07 0.38
CA HIS A 72 -22.24 8.63 0.59
C HIS A 72 -23.60 8.29 1.18
N MET A 73 -24.19 9.18 2.00
CA MET A 73 -25.55 9.01 2.50
C MET A 73 -26.58 9.14 1.37
N THR A 74 -26.42 10.14 0.50
CA THR A 74 -27.29 10.33 -0.68
C THR A 74 -27.24 9.10 -1.60
N GLU A 75 -26.05 8.57 -1.87
CA GLU A 75 -25.85 7.36 -2.67
C GLU A 75 -26.53 6.13 -2.03
N LEU A 76 -26.39 5.98 -0.71
CA LEU A 76 -26.96 4.87 0.04
C LEU A 76 -28.49 4.93 0.06
N ILE A 77 -29.10 6.10 0.24
CA ILE A 77 -30.55 6.31 0.18
C ILE A 77 -31.07 6.04 -1.24
N ALA A 78 -30.38 6.53 -2.28
CA ALA A 78 -30.76 6.28 -3.66
C ALA A 78 -30.70 4.79 -4.01
N TRP A 79 -29.68 4.08 -3.53
CA TRP A 79 -29.56 2.64 -3.66
C TRP A 79 -30.73 1.91 -2.97
N ALA A 80 -31.03 2.27 -1.72
CA ALA A 80 -32.10 1.65 -0.93
C ALA A 80 -33.46 1.80 -1.62
N ARG A 81 -33.76 3.00 -2.13
CA ARG A 81 -35.00 3.27 -2.91
C ARG A 81 -35.08 2.46 -4.18
N ARG A 82 -33.96 2.41 -4.95
CA ARG A 82 -33.92 1.65 -6.22
C ARG A 82 -34.20 0.17 -6.03
N HIS A 83 -33.71 -0.39 -4.92
CA HIS A 83 -33.80 -1.82 -4.65
C HIS A 83 -34.95 -2.20 -3.69
N GLY A 84 -35.73 -1.23 -3.23
CA GLY A 84 -36.81 -1.47 -2.28
C GLY A 84 -36.34 -1.95 -0.91
N ARG A 85 -35.16 -1.48 -0.45
CA ARG A 85 -34.54 -1.92 0.82
C ARG A 85 -34.71 -0.89 1.91
N ILE A 86 -34.77 -1.35 3.18
CA ILE A 86 -34.86 -0.51 4.36
C ILE A 86 -33.46 -0.23 4.88
N LEU A 87 -33.18 1.02 5.28
CA LEU A 87 -31.98 1.39 6.05
C LEU A 87 -32.42 1.71 7.47
N ALA A 88 -31.80 1.06 8.45
CA ALA A 88 -32.09 1.31 9.87
C ALA A 88 -30.81 1.67 10.62
N PHE A 89 -30.92 2.69 11.49
CA PHE A 89 -29.80 3.20 12.26
C PHE A 89 -30.23 3.24 13.73
N GLY A 90 -29.45 2.59 14.60
CA GLY A 90 -29.63 2.71 16.04
C GLY A 90 -29.36 4.15 16.51
N MET A 91 -30.05 4.54 17.56
CA MET A 91 -29.87 5.84 18.21
C MET A 91 -29.17 5.67 19.57
N PRO A 92 -28.44 6.68 20.07
CA PRO A 92 -27.89 6.65 21.43
C PRO A 92 -29.02 6.56 22.48
N GLU A 93 -28.72 5.91 23.62
CA GLU A 93 -29.51 5.99 24.85
C GLU A 93 -31.02 5.70 24.66
N ASP A 94 -31.35 4.50 24.21
CA ASP A 94 -32.73 3.98 24.08
C ASP A 94 -33.68 4.81 23.17
N GLY A 95 -33.13 5.70 22.36
CA GLY A 95 -33.88 6.39 21.32
C GLY A 95 -34.44 5.43 20.30
N LEU A 96 -35.60 5.78 19.70
CA LEU A 96 -36.19 5.01 18.61
C LEU A 96 -35.25 4.97 17.40
N PRO A 97 -35.05 3.80 16.76
CA PRO A 97 -34.24 3.69 15.55
C PRO A 97 -34.72 4.64 14.45
N LEU A 98 -33.77 5.25 13.76
CA LEU A 98 -34.06 6.01 12.53
C LEU A 98 -34.20 5.04 11.38
N VAL A 99 -35.37 5.00 10.74
CA VAL A 99 -35.68 4.03 9.68
C VAL A 99 -36.05 4.77 8.39
N ILE A 100 -35.31 4.49 7.34
CA ILE A 100 -35.60 4.95 5.97
C ILE A 100 -36.17 3.79 5.20
N THR A 101 -37.46 3.84 4.96
CA THR A 101 -38.14 2.92 4.03
C THR A 101 -38.02 3.43 2.58
N PRO A 102 -38.26 2.61 1.57
CA PRO A 102 -38.27 3.07 0.18
C PRO A 102 -39.23 4.25 -0.09
N LEU A 103 -40.31 4.33 0.70
CA LEU A 103 -41.36 5.35 0.60
C LEU A 103 -41.20 6.45 1.70
N ALA A 104 -40.08 6.49 2.40
CA ALA A 104 -39.86 7.46 3.49
C ALA A 104 -40.06 8.89 3.00
N GLY A 105 -40.82 9.68 3.79
CA GLY A 105 -41.08 11.09 3.53
C GLY A 105 -39.86 11.98 3.74
N GLY A 106 -39.96 13.23 3.31
CA GLY A 106 -38.85 14.22 3.36
C GLY A 106 -38.26 14.40 4.74
N SER A 107 -39.06 14.50 5.79
CA SER A 107 -38.60 14.78 7.18
C SER A 107 -37.63 13.71 7.72
N VAL A 108 -37.88 12.42 7.46
CA VAL A 108 -36.97 11.34 7.90
C VAL A 108 -35.64 11.40 7.14
N ILE A 109 -35.71 11.70 5.85
CA ILE A 109 -34.52 11.84 5.02
C ILE A 109 -33.72 13.05 5.44
N GLU A 110 -34.37 14.20 5.67
CA GLU A 110 -33.74 15.42 6.19
C GLU A 110 -33.01 15.16 7.50
N ARG A 111 -33.68 14.46 8.44
CA ARG A 111 -33.06 14.08 9.72
C ARG A 111 -31.83 13.19 9.53
N CYS A 112 -31.89 12.23 8.63
CA CYS A 112 -30.74 11.38 8.31
C CYS A 112 -29.59 12.17 7.68
N MET A 113 -29.90 13.11 6.81
CA MET A 113 -28.92 14.00 6.16
C MET A 113 -28.31 14.99 7.16
N GLU A 114 -29.04 15.49 8.15
CA GLU A 114 -28.50 16.29 9.25
C GLU A 114 -27.47 15.50 10.04
N LEU A 115 -27.82 14.29 10.49
CA LEU A 115 -26.91 13.42 11.22
C LEU A 115 -25.65 13.06 10.39
N ALA A 116 -25.78 12.88 9.08
CA ALA A 116 -24.64 12.68 8.20
C ALA A 116 -23.75 13.93 8.08
N ARG A 117 -24.34 15.15 8.04
CA ARG A 117 -23.59 16.43 8.07
C ARG A 117 -22.84 16.61 9.39
N ASP A 118 -23.49 16.29 10.52
CA ASP A 118 -22.85 16.41 11.83
C ASP A 118 -21.68 15.42 11.97
N ALA A 119 -21.85 14.17 11.54
CA ALA A 119 -20.78 13.18 11.50
C ALA A 119 -19.63 13.61 10.59
N GLN A 120 -19.91 14.26 9.47
CA GLN A 120 -18.90 14.82 8.57
C GLN A 120 -18.14 15.97 9.24
N ARG A 121 -18.84 16.94 9.83
CA ARG A 121 -18.23 18.09 10.54
C ARG A 121 -17.36 17.64 11.72
N GLU A 122 -17.83 16.67 12.50
CA GLU A 122 -17.04 16.08 13.57
C GLU A 122 -15.74 15.46 13.05
N ALA A 123 -15.83 14.64 12.00
CA ALA A 123 -14.67 14.02 11.37
C ALA A 123 -13.68 15.05 10.80
N GLU A 124 -14.17 16.14 10.20
CA GLU A 124 -13.37 17.25 9.69
C GLU A 124 -12.68 18.00 10.83
N THR A 125 -13.41 18.30 11.91
CA THR A 125 -12.88 18.97 13.10
C THR A 125 -11.77 18.15 13.78
N ILE A 126 -11.99 16.85 13.96
CA ILE A 126 -10.98 15.93 14.50
C ILE A 126 -9.75 15.91 13.59
N SER A 127 -9.95 15.81 12.27
CA SER A 127 -8.87 15.81 11.28
C SER A 127 -8.07 17.12 11.31
N ALA A 128 -8.74 18.27 11.38
CA ALA A 128 -8.11 19.57 11.47
C ALA A 128 -7.30 19.72 12.75
N ARG A 129 -7.87 19.34 13.91
CA ARG A 129 -7.17 19.36 15.21
C ARG A 129 -5.93 18.47 15.20
N LEU A 130 -6.01 17.24 14.65
CA LEU A 130 -4.87 16.35 14.53
C LEU A 130 -3.80 16.93 13.59
N THR A 131 -4.20 17.50 12.46
CA THR A 131 -3.29 18.13 11.52
C THR A 131 -2.57 19.32 12.15
N SER A 132 -3.28 20.18 12.86
CA SER A 132 -2.72 21.32 13.58
C SER A 132 -1.78 20.87 14.71
N ALA A 133 -2.19 19.90 15.52
CA ALA A 133 -1.34 19.33 16.58
C ALA A 133 -0.05 18.71 16.01
N HIS A 134 -0.13 18.01 14.90
CA HIS A 134 1.06 17.49 14.21
C HIS A 134 1.91 18.60 13.58
N ALA A 135 1.31 19.69 13.12
CA ALA A 135 2.05 20.87 12.65
C ALA A 135 2.83 21.51 13.80
N ALA A 136 2.17 21.82 14.90
CA ALA A 136 2.81 22.37 16.10
C ALA A 136 3.91 21.45 16.66
N LEU A 137 3.66 20.13 16.72
CA LEU A 137 4.69 19.17 17.09
C LEU A 137 5.90 19.17 16.14
N ARG A 138 5.74 19.51 14.86
CA ARG A 138 6.87 19.57 13.91
C ARG A 138 7.85 20.70 14.23
N GLU A 139 7.40 21.77 14.80
CA GLU A 139 8.19 22.94 15.20
C GLU A 139 8.91 22.72 16.54
N THR A 140 8.48 21.71 17.29
CA THR A 140 9.14 21.34 18.55
C THR A 140 10.22 20.26 18.29
N GLY A 141 11.27 20.22 19.11
CA GLY A 141 12.28 19.15 19.11
C GLY A 141 11.75 17.78 19.58
N ARG A 142 10.43 17.60 19.68
CA ARG A 142 9.79 16.37 20.19
C ARG A 142 9.47 15.40 19.07
N TYR A 143 9.71 14.12 19.28
CA TYR A 143 9.31 13.08 18.35
C TYR A 143 7.80 12.83 18.43
N GLY A 144 7.08 13.19 17.38
CA GLY A 144 5.61 13.10 17.30
C GLY A 144 5.06 11.73 16.90
N GLY A 145 5.87 10.68 16.82
CA GLY A 145 5.45 9.34 16.42
C GLY A 145 5.76 9.00 14.95
N GLY A 146 5.23 7.88 14.48
CA GLY A 146 5.51 7.34 13.15
C GLY A 146 6.60 6.25 13.16
N LEU A 147 7.23 6.03 12.01
CA LEU A 147 8.34 5.09 11.88
C LEU A 147 9.60 5.69 12.49
N VAL A 148 10.16 5.02 13.49
CA VAL A 148 11.47 5.41 14.05
C VAL A 148 12.54 5.23 12.98
N PRO A 149 13.38 6.25 12.69
CA PRO A 149 14.47 6.14 11.74
C PRO A 149 15.44 5.02 12.14
N PHE A 150 16.02 4.35 11.15
CA PHE A 150 17.00 3.31 11.38
C PHE A 150 18.26 3.91 12.03
N GLY A 151 18.76 3.26 13.07
CA GLY A 151 19.85 3.76 13.92
C GLY A 151 19.37 4.48 15.18
N TYR A 152 18.04 4.59 15.38
CA TYR A 152 17.46 5.27 16.55
C TYR A 152 16.45 4.41 17.31
N LEU A 153 16.31 4.76 18.59
CA LEU A 153 15.26 4.33 19.50
C LEU A 153 14.43 5.53 19.95
N LYS A 154 13.19 5.26 20.32
CA LYS A 154 12.33 6.24 21.02
C LYS A 154 12.79 6.36 22.45
N ALA A 155 13.09 7.57 22.91
CA ALA A 155 13.53 7.89 24.27
C ALA A 155 12.66 9.02 24.87
N PRO A 156 12.55 9.16 26.20
CA PRO A 156 11.95 10.33 26.83
C PRO A 156 12.65 11.61 26.37
N HIS A 157 11.87 12.67 26.18
CA HIS A 157 12.45 13.97 25.83
C HIS A 157 13.17 14.57 27.06
N PRO A 158 14.34 15.21 26.89
CA PRO A 158 15.11 15.78 28.01
C PRO A 158 14.34 16.80 28.84
N SER A 159 13.33 17.47 28.28
CA SER A 159 12.45 18.39 29.03
C SER A 159 11.46 17.71 29.99
N GLY A 160 11.48 16.38 30.10
CA GLY A 160 10.55 15.62 30.94
C GLY A 160 9.16 15.42 30.34
N SER A 161 8.85 16.00 29.18
CA SER A 161 7.53 15.86 28.53
C SER A 161 7.66 15.45 27.07
N GLY A 162 7.00 14.35 26.71
CA GLY A 162 6.99 13.81 25.34
C GLY A 162 8.19 12.93 25.04
N TRP A 163 8.51 12.80 23.76
CA TRP A 163 9.49 11.84 23.26
C TRP A 163 10.53 12.50 22.38
N SER A 164 11.71 11.92 22.35
CA SER A 164 12.82 12.25 21.48
C SER A 164 13.38 10.96 20.86
N LEU A 165 14.47 11.05 20.10
CA LEU A 165 15.19 9.92 19.56
C LEU A 165 16.59 9.83 20.18
N ALA A 166 16.99 8.64 20.59
CA ALA A 166 18.34 8.32 21.02
C ALA A 166 18.97 7.32 20.04
N PRO A 167 20.31 7.33 19.86
CA PRO A 167 20.99 6.29 19.09
C PRO A 167 20.63 4.88 19.60
N ASP A 168 20.26 3.99 18.68
CA ASP A 168 20.02 2.58 18.98
C ASP A 168 21.37 1.85 19.15
N PRO A 169 21.71 1.27 20.32
CA PRO A 169 22.96 0.56 20.52
C PRO A 169 23.26 -0.53 19.50
N GLU A 170 22.22 -1.22 19.00
CA GLU A 170 22.36 -2.32 18.04
C GLU A 170 22.55 -1.82 16.61
N THR A 171 21.83 -0.78 16.21
CA THR A 171 21.78 -0.37 14.80
C THR A 171 22.57 0.90 14.48
N ALA A 172 22.94 1.72 15.48
CA ALA A 172 23.73 2.93 15.23
C ALA A 172 25.17 2.61 14.78
N SER A 173 25.80 1.61 15.39
CA SER A 173 27.11 1.12 14.96
C SER A 173 27.06 0.52 13.56
N LEU A 174 26.00 -0.21 13.25
CA LEU A 174 25.77 -0.78 11.93
C LEU A 174 25.59 0.31 10.85
N VAL A 175 24.89 1.40 11.14
CA VAL A 175 24.79 2.56 10.23
C VAL A 175 26.17 3.11 9.90
N ARG A 176 27.05 3.27 10.89
CA ARG A 176 28.41 3.74 10.68
C ARG A 176 29.23 2.76 9.82
N SER A 177 29.12 1.45 10.08
CA SER A 177 29.76 0.41 9.26
C SER A 177 29.29 0.46 7.80
N ILE A 178 27.98 0.58 7.56
CA ILE A 178 27.40 0.72 6.22
C ILE A 178 27.97 1.96 5.51
N ILE A 179 28.13 3.08 6.21
CA ILE A 179 28.70 4.32 5.65
C ILE A 179 30.17 4.13 5.29
N SER A 180 30.94 3.46 6.14
CA SER A 180 32.34 3.10 5.87
C SER A 180 32.43 2.21 4.60
N ASP A 181 31.60 1.20 4.49
CA ASP A 181 31.50 0.35 3.31
C ASP A 181 31.16 1.12 2.03
N VAL A 182 30.24 2.07 2.13
CA VAL A 182 29.93 2.95 1.00
C VAL A 182 31.13 3.80 0.64
N ARG A 183 31.84 4.38 1.58
CA ARG A 183 33.05 5.18 1.33
C ARG A 183 34.17 4.36 0.71
N SER A 184 34.34 3.10 1.12
CA SER A 184 35.35 2.18 0.57
C SER A 184 35.03 1.64 -0.84
N GLY A 185 33.90 2.02 -1.42
CA GLY A 185 33.57 1.64 -2.79
C GLY A 185 32.58 0.48 -2.94
N ARG A 186 32.15 -0.16 -1.85
CA ARG A 186 31.17 -1.26 -1.91
C ARG A 186 29.83 -0.80 -2.47
N SER A 187 29.23 -1.60 -3.35
CA SER A 187 27.91 -1.26 -3.95
C SER A 187 26.78 -1.39 -2.94
N LEU A 188 25.75 -0.53 -3.04
CA LEU A 188 24.57 -0.64 -2.18
C LEU A 188 23.84 -1.99 -2.33
N LEU A 189 23.96 -2.65 -3.48
CA LEU A 189 23.39 -3.97 -3.71
C LEU A 189 24.14 -5.06 -2.93
N ALA A 190 25.47 -4.99 -2.90
CA ALA A 190 26.31 -5.93 -2.14
C ALA A 190 26.04 -5.77 -0.63
N ILE A 191 26.05 -4.55 -0.12
CA ILE A 191 25.75 -4.25 1.29
C ILE A 191 24.35 -4.73 1.67
N ALA A 192 23.33 -4.47 0.83
CA ALA A 192 21.97 -4.94 1.08
C ALA A 192 21.86 -6.47 1.11
N ARG A 193 22.68 -7.18 0.32
CA ARG A 193 22.75 -8.64 0.33
C ARG A 193 23.31 -9.14 1.67
N ASP A 194 24.43 -8.59 2.11
CA ASP A 194 25.06 -8.98 3.38
C ASP A 194 24.15 -8.71 4.57
N LEU A 195 23.46 -7.58 4.60
CA LEU A 195 22.45 -7.28 5.63
C LEU A 195 21.29 -8.31 5.64
N ASN A 196 20.89 -8.79 4.48
CA ASN A 196 19.88 -9.84 4.36
C ASN A 196 20.39 -11.21 4.82
N GLU A 197 21.64 -11.55 4.52
CA GLU A 197 22.30 -12.80 4.94
C GLU A 197 22.51 -12.81 6.47
N LEU A 198 22.93 -11.70 7.04
CA LEU A 198 23.04 -11.49 8.50
C LEU A 198 21.68 -11.40 9.22
N GLY A 199 20.56 -11.40 8.48
CA GLY A 199 19.25 -11.33 9.08
C GLY A 199 18.86 -9.96 9.65
N VAL A 200 19.60 -8.89 9.35
CA VAL A 200 19.35 -7.54 9.88
C VAL A 200 17.95 -7.06 9.42
N PRO A 201 17.08 -6.64 10.36
CA PRO A 201 15.75 -6.18 10.01
C PRO A 201 15.81 -4.84 9.26
N VAL A 202 14.95 -4.67 8.26
CA VAL A 202 14.74 -3.35 7.62
C VAL A 202 14.09 -2.37 8.60
N PRO A 203 14.14 -1.05 8.36
CA PRO A 203 13.59 -0.04 9.30
C PRO A 203 12.16 -0.33 9.76
N ARG A 204 11.29 -0.80 8.84
CA ARG A 204 9.90 -1.15 9.15
C ARG A 204 9.80 -2.35 10.10
N ASP A 205 10.58 -3.39 9.84
CA ASP A 205 10.56 -4.61 10.65
C ASP A 205 11.22 -4.36 12.01
N ARG A 206 12.33 -3.57 12.06
CA ARG A 206 12.92 -3.12 13.33
C ARG A 206 11.91 -2.34 14.17
N HIS A 207 11.17 -1.43 13.56
CA HIS A 207 10.11 -0.67 14.25
C HIS A 207 8.98 -1.59 14.77
N ALA A 208 8.60 -2.62 14.02
CA ALA A 208 7.62 -3.61 14.47
C ALA A 208 8.15 -4.41 15.69
N GLN A 209 9.40 -4.87 15.63
CA GLN A 209 10.07 -5.57 16.73
C GLN A 209 10.11 -4.74 18.02
N LEU A 210 10.52 -3.45 17.90
CA LEU A 210 10.54 -2.51 19.03
C LEU A 210 9.17 -2.28 19.69
N ARG A 211 8.09 -2.62 18.98
CA ARG A 211 6.70 -2.53 19.47
C ARG A 211 6.09 -3.88 19.82
N GLY A 212 6.86 -4.96 19.81
CA GLY A 212 6.35 -6.31 20.04
C GLY A 212 5.32 -6.77 18.98
N ARG A 213 5.44 -6.26 17.74
CA ARG A 213 4.55 -6.61 16.63
C ARG A 213 5.24 -7.57 15.67
N SER A 214 4.47 -8.36 14.93
CA SER A 214 4.99 -9.22 13.86
C SER A 214 5.69 -8.39 12.78
N THR A 215 6.79 -8.93 12.25
CA THR A 215 7.52 -8.39 11.10
C THR A 215 6.81 -8.71 9.79
N GLY A 216 7.27 -8.14 8.68
CA GLY A 216 6.74 -8.42 7.36
C GLY A 216 5.36 -7.82 7.10
N GLY A 217 4.50 -8.60 6.45
CA GLY A 217 3.14 -8.25 6.08
C GLY A 217 2.89 -8.24 4.57
N ARG A 218 1.68 -7.86 4.16
CA ARG A 218 1.26 -7.92 2.76
C ARG A 218 1.82 -6.78 1.92
N ARG A 219 2.43 -7.13 0.79
CA ARG A 219 2.95 -6.17 -0.18
C ARG A 219 2.78 -6.70 -1.61
N HIS A 220 2.17 -5.89 -2.49
CA HIS A 220 1.89 -6.27 -3.88
C HIS A 220 1.14 -7.60 -4.02
N GLY A 221 0.15 -7.85 -3.12
CA GLY A 221 -0.66 -9.06 -3.14
C GLY A 221 0.01 -10.33 -2.59
N ARG A 222 1.24 -10.21 -2.04
CA ARG A 222 1.99 -11.32 -1.44
C ARG A 222 2.25 -11.05 0.04
N ASP A 223 2.24 -12.10 0.84
CA ASP A 223 2.61 -12.06 2.25
C ASP A 223 4.10 -12.37 2.43
N PHE A 224 4.72 -11.67 3.36
CA PHE A 224 6.13 -11.79 3.70
C PHE A 224 6.27 -11.90 5.22
N ASP A 225 7.05 -12.86 5.69
CA ASP A 225 7.37 -13.00 7.12
C ASP A 225 8.28 -11.86 7.59
N ARG A 226 9.15 -11.39 6.70
CA ARG A 226 9.99 -10.22 6.89
C ARG A 226 10.24 -9.51 5.56
N PHE A 227 10.44 -8.19 5.61
CA PHE A 227 10.92 -7.45 4.44
C PHE A 227 12.43 -7.59 4.31
N ARG A 228 12.93 -7.37 3.09
CA ARG A 228 14.36 -7.49 2.78
C ARG A 228 14.97 -6.15 2.42
N TRP A 229 16.24 -5.98 2.77
CA TRP A 229 17.04 -4.86 2.30
C TRP A 229 17.15 -4.89 0.78
N THR A 230 17.03 -3.73 0.19
CA THR A 230 17.28 -3.48 -1.23
C THR A 230 18.21 -2.28 -1.35
N SER A 231 18.88 -2.11 -2.48
CA SER A 231 19.66 -0.89 -2.75
C SER A 231 18.81 0.38 -2.58
N GLY A 232 17.52 0.32 -2.96
CA GLY A 232 16.59 1.45 -2.81
C GLY A 232 16.23 1.75 -1.34
N THR A 233 16.02 0.73 -0.50
CA THR A 233 15.77 0.91 0.94
C THR A 233 17.01 1.47 1.63
N LEU A 234 18.19 0.91 1.31
CA LEU A 234 19.45 1.36 1.85
C LEU A 234 19.75 2.81 1.43
N SER A 235 19.57 3.14 0.16
CA SER A 235 19.73 4.52 -0.34
C SER A 235 18.81 5.52 0.39
N LYS A 236 17.56 5.14 0.69
CA LYS A 236 16.65 6.00 1.45
C LYS A 236 17.12 6.25 2.86
N VAL A 237 17.65 5.23 3.54
CA VAL A 237 18.23 5.39 4.89
C VAL A 237 19.42 6.33 4.85
N LEU A 238 20.37 6.11 3.93
CA LEU A 238 21.62 6.88 3.83
C LEU A 238 21.42 8.32 3.36
N ARG A 239 20.32 8.61 2.66
CA ARG A 239 19.96 9.97 2.22
C ARG A 239 19.02 10.70 3.18
N SER A 240 18.67 10.07 4.29
CA SER A 240 17.73 10.67 5.23
C SER A 240 18.45 11.68 6.14
N PRO A 241 18.01 12.95 6.20
CA PRO A 241 18.55 13.92 7.16
C PRO A 241 18.34 13.51 8.63
N SER A 242 17.52 12.49 8.90
CA SER A 242 17.37 11.94 10.24
C SER A 242 18.69 11.39 10.81
N LEU A 243 19.67 11.05 9.96
CA LEU A 243 21.01 10.66 10.42
C LEU A 243 21.76 11.79 11.15
N MET A 244 21.41 13.05 10.85
CA MET A 244 21.87 14.24 11.58
C MET A 244 20.97 14.60 12.78
N GLY A 245 20.06 13.71 13.18
CA GLY A 245 19.08 14.00 14.24
C GLY A 245 17.96 14.94 13.82
N HIS A 246 17.90 15.35 12.55
CA HIS A 246 16.90 16.29 12.06
C HIS A 246 15.50 15.69 12.02
N ARG A 247 14.51 16.51 12.35
CA ARG A 247 13.13 16.22 12.04
C ARG A 247 12.91 16.26 10.54
N THR A 248 12.26 15.22 10.02
CA THR A 248 11.95 15.15 8.58
C THR A 248 10.44 15.15 8.35
N HIS A 249 10.00 15.85 7.31
CA HIS A 249 8.64 15.80 6.77
C HIS A 249 8.71 15.76 5.24
N GLY A 250 8.01 14.79 4.63
CA GLY A 250 8.11 14.60 3.18
C GLY A 250 9.54 14.33 2.67
N GLY A 251 10.41 13.73 3.49
CA GLY A 251 11.82 13.47 3.15
C GLY A 251 12.77 14.68 3.26
N ARG A 252 12.28 15.83 3.70
CA ARG A 252 13.06 17.07 3.86
C ARG A 252 13.20 17.41 5.33
N THR A 253 14.30 18.08 5.70
CA THR A 253 14.50 18.67 7.03
C THR A 253 13.44 19.73 7.32
N VAL A 254 12.79 19.62 8.48
CA VAL A 254 11.96 20.70 9.02
C VAL A 254 12.87 21.75 9.64
N ARG A 255 12.59 23.02 9.36
CA ARG A 255 13.32 24.16 9.88
C ARG A 255 12.38 24.98 10.77
N ASP A 256 12.94 25.62 11.80
CA ASP A 256 12.25 26.58 12.64
C ASP A 256 12.10 27.94 11.93
N GLU A 257 11.52 28.93 12.65
CA GLU A 257 11.31 30.28 12.15
C GLU A 257 12.62 31.02 11.81
N LEU A 258 13.73 30.63 12.42
CA LEU A 258 15.07 31.19 12.15
C LEU A 258 15.80 30.45 11.01
N GLY A 259 15.17 29.43 10.41
CA GLY A 259 15.75 28.61 9.35
C GLY A 259 16.70 27.51 9.84
N ALA A 260 16.84 27.34 11.17
CA ALA A 260 17.67 26.26 11.74
C ALA A 260 16.97 24.91 11.68
N PRO A 261 17.70 23.78 11.51
CA PRO A 261 17.11 22.46 11.55
C PRO A 261 16.49 22.14 12.91
N VAL A 262 15.26 21.66 12.92
CA VAL A 262 14.63 21.15 14.16
C VAL A 262 15.24 19.77 14.48
N LEU A 263 15.90 19.67 15.63
CA LEU A 263 16.50 18.44 16.13
C LEU A 263 15.49 17.64 16.97
N ILE A 264 15.38 16.34 16.69
CA ILE A 264 14.51 15.40 17.44
C ILE A 264 15.32 14.31 18.15
N GLY A 265 16.62 14.32 18.01
CA GLY A 265 17.50 13.35 18.63
C GLY A 265 18.99 13.71 18.47
N ARG A 266 19.84 12.98 19.19
CA ARG A 266 21.28 13.13 19.07
C ARG A 266 21.73 12.67 17.68
N PRO A 267 22.55 13.47 16.94
CA PRO A 267 23.07 13.10 15.63
C PRO A 267 23.86 11.77 15.64
N LEU A 268 23.67 10.96 14.61
CA LEU A 268 24.57 9.83 14.29
C LEU A 268 25.74 10.28 13.42
N LEU A 269 25.50 11.31 12.60
CA LEU A 269 26.49 11.95 11.73
C LEU A 269 26.47 13.46 11.98
N SER A 270 27.63 14.10 11.88
CA SER A 270 27.73 15.54 11.71
C SER A 270 27.26 15.96 10.31
N ASP A 271 26.96 17.24 10.12
CA ASP A 271 26.57 17.78 8.81
C ASP A 271 27.66 17.53 7.75
N ALA A 272 28.92 17.73 8.09
CA ALA A 272 30.06 17.47 7.19
C ALA A 272 30.16 15.99 6.78
N GLU A 273 29.96 15.06 7.72
CA GLU A 273 29.95 13.62 7.42
C GLU A 273 28.79 13.22 6.53
N PHE A 274 27.62 13.82 6.77
CA PHE A 274 26.43 13.58 5.95
C PHE A 274 26.62 14.11 4.52
N ASP A 275 27.13 15.34 4.36
CA ASP A 275 27.39 15.94 3.06
C ASP A 275 28.42 15.12 2.26
N ALA A 276 29.51 14.70 2.88
CA ALA A 276 30.51 13.83 2.26
C ALA A 276 29.91 12.49 1.82
N LEU A 277 28.98 11.94 2.60
CA LEU A 277 28.21 10.75 2.19
C LEU A 277 27.33 11.02 1.00
N GLN A 278 26.61 12.17 0.96
CA GLN A 278 25.76 12.52 -0.19
C GLN A 278 26.58 12.67 -1.47
N VAL A 279 27.72 13.35 -1.42
CA VAL A 279 28.64 13.48 -2.58
C VAL A 279 29.06 12.07 -3.08
N THR A 280 29.40 11.17 -2.16
CA THR A 280 29.76 9.79 -2.53
C THR A 280 28.59 9.03 -3.18
N LEU A 281 27.38 9.21 -2.69
CA LEU A 281 26.18 8.56 -3.25
C LEU A 281 25.77 9.16 -4.60
N GLU A 282 26.00 10.45 -4.82
CA GLU A 282 25.71 11.16 -6.07
C GLU A 282 26.69 10.81 -7.18
N SER A 283 27.98 10.81 -6.90
CA SER A 283 29.01 10.42 -7.87
C SER A 283 28.75 9.02 -8.46
N ARG A 284 28.19 8.12 -7.67
CA ARG A 284 27.79 6.78 -8.11
C ARG A 284 26.49 6.73 -8.89
N SER A 285 25.59 7.70 -8.68
CA SER A 285 24.32 7.78 -9.41
C SER A 285 24.48 8.40 -10.78
N ASN A 286 25.41 9.31 -10.96
CA ASN A 286 25.62 10.04 -12.21
C ASN A 286 26.11 9.16 -13.37
N GLY A 287 26.70 7.97 -13.08
CA GLY A 287 27.04 6.96 -14.09
C GLY A 287 25.83 6.16 -14.65
N THR A 288 24.65 6.26 -14.03
CA THR A 288 23.48 5.43 -14.36
C THR A 288 22.18 6.21 -14.49
N HIS A 289 22.19 7.54 -14.34
CA HIS A 289 21.00 8.37 -14.56
C HIS A 289 20.69 8.48 -16.07
N ARG A 290 20.25 7.36 -16.67
CA ARG A 290 19.35 7.48 -17.81
C ARG A 290 18.02 7.99 -17.26
N PRO A 291 17.46 9.11 -17.83
CA PRO A 291 16.10 9.50 -17.49
C PRO A 291 15.24 8.24 -17.60
N ARG A 292 14.46 7.94 -16.56
CA ARG A 292 13.45 6.88 -16.62
C ARG A 292 12.51 7.28 -17.75
N ARG A 293 12.82 6.87 -18.97
CA ARG A 293 11.82 6.81 -20.03
C ARG A 293 10.71 5.98 -19.43
N ARG A 294 9.56 6.61 -19.26
CA ARG A 294 8.29 5.93 -19.03
C ARG A 294 7.99 5.12 -20.29
N THR A 295 8.80 4.12 -20.59
CA THR A 295 8.42 3.09 -21.54
C THR A 295 7.32 2.31 -20.84
N ALA A 296 6.09 2.70 -21.17
CA ALA A 296 4.91 1.97 -20.80
C ALA A 296 4.88 0.67 -21.61
N ALA A 297 5.85 -0.21 -21.38
CA ALA A 297 5.82 -1.54 -21.96
C ALA A 297 4.52 -2.22 -21.51
N LEU A 298 3.79 -2.77 -22.48
CA LEU A 298 2.41 -3.26 -22.37
C LEU A 298 2.20 -4.16 -21.16
N LEU A 299 3.13 -5.08 -20.89
CA LEU A 299 3.02 -6.07 -19.83
C LEU A 299 3.72 -5.69 -18.52
N THR A 300 4.08 -4.40 -18.35
CA THR A 300 4.62 -3.94 -17.06
C THR A 300 3.61 -4.12 -15.95
N GLY A 301 3.91 -5.02 -14.99
CA GLY A 301 3.03 -5.38 -13.88
C GLY A 301 2.07 -6.53 -14.18
N VAL A 302 1.92 -6.95 -15.45
CA VAL A 302 1.12 -8.10 -15.92
C VAL A 302 2.02 -9.36 -16.02
N ALA A 303 3.27 -9.21 -16.49
CA ALA A 303 4.21 -10.32 -16.61
C ALA A 303 4.87 -10.68 -15.26
N HIS A 304 4.93 -11.98 -14.95
CA HIS A 304 5.45 -12.53 -13.70
C HIS A 304 6.44 -13.68 -13.95
N CYS A 305 7.43 -13.79 -13.11
CA CYS A 305 8.38 -14.91 -13.15
C CYS A 305 7.79 -16.15 -12.44
N ARG A 306 7.78 -17.31 -13.07
CA ARG A 306 7.32 -18.56 -12.47
C ARG A 306 8.19 -18.96 -11.26
N GLY A 307 9.52 -18.76 -11.34
CA GLY A 307 10.45 -19.19 -10.32
C GLY A 307 10.30 -18.50 -8.97
N CYS A 308 9.97 -17.18 -8.95
CA CYS A 308 9.80 -16.41 -7.70
C CYS A 308 8.41 -15.77 -7.58
N GLY A 309 7.51 -15.94 -8.56
CA GLY A 309 6.21 -15.30 -8.60
C GLY A 309 6.24 -13.75 -8.64
N GLY A 310 7.44 -13.14 -8.65
CA GLY A 310 7.61 -11.68 -8.69
C GLY A 310 7.37 -11.11 -10.08
N ARG A 311 7.03 -9.81 -10.13
CA ARG A 311 6.85 -9.07 -11.39
C ARG A 311 8.14 -9.06 -12.20
N MET A 312 8.01 -9.17 -13.52
CA MET A 312 9.10 -8.98 -14.46
C MET A 312 9.20 -7.52 -14.88
N TYR A 313 10.40 -7.10 -15.23
CA TYR A 313 10.71 -5.71 -15.56
C TYR A 313 11.20 -5.63 -17.01
N PHE A 314 10.66 -4.68 -17.75
CA PHE A 314 11.09 -4.39 -19.10
C PHE A 314 12.48 -3.74 -19.11
N ALA A 315 13.36 -4.25 -19.96
CA ALA A 315 14.68 -3.71 -20.22
C ALA A 315 14.87 -3.52 -21.73
N THR A 316 15.27 -2.32 -22.15
CA THR A 316 15.63 -2.08 -23.55
C THR A 316 16.92 -2.77 -23.92
N ARG A 317 17.01 -3.28 -25.13
CA ARG A 317 18.23 -3.87 -25.71
C ARG A 317 18.83 -2.88 -26.72
N LYS A 318 20.11 -2.50 -26.50
CA LYS A 318 20.78 -1.53 -27.39
C LYS A 318 20.90 -2.13 -28.80
N GLY A 319 20.48 -1.40 -29.83
CA GLY A 319 20.55 -1.83 -31.24
C GLY A 319 19.37 -2.72 -31.70
N TYR A 320 18.35 -2.94 -30.85
CA TYR A 320 17.18 -3.73 -31.23
C TYR A 320 15.89 -2.92 -31.04
N ALA A 321 14.89 -3.17 -31.89
CA ALA A 321 13.57 -2.54 -31.81
C ALA A 321 12.75 -3.10 -30.62
N TYR A 322 13.13 -4.25 -30.07
CA TYR A 322 12.48 -4.90 -28.94
C TYR A 322 13.37 -4.86 -27.68
N GLY A 323 12.77 -5.06 -26.53
CA GLY A 323 13.44 -5.27 -25.25
C GLY A 323 13.21 -6.67 -24.69
N ASP A 324 13.52 -6.84 -23.41
CA ASP A 324 13.30 -8.09 -22.70
C ASP A 324 12.50 -7.83 -21.42
N TYR A 325 11.54 -8.70 -21.09
CA TYR A 325 10.99 -8.83 -19.76
C TYR A 325 11.88 -9.75 -18.94
N LEU A 326 12.42 -9.24 -17.83
CA LEU A 326 13.41 -9.94 -17.01
C LEU A 326 12.97 -10.06 -15.55
N CYS A 327 13.20 -11.22 -14.95
CA CYS A 327 13.14 -11.39 -13.51
C CYS A 327 14.29 -10.61 -12.85
N ARG A 328 13.96 -9.70 -11.95
CA ARG A 328 14.93 -8.92 -11.17
C ARG A 328 14.77 -9.15 -9.67
N ALA A 329 14.62 -10.41 -9.26
CA ALA A 329 14.53 -10.80 -7.85
C ALA A 329 15.74 -10.27 -7.07
N THR A 330 16.95 -10.42 -7.59
CA THR A 330 18.18 -9.92 -6.95
C THR A 330 18.14 -8.42 -6.67
N ALA A 331 17.58 -7.61 -7.58
CA ALA A 331 17.44 -6.16 -7.35
C ALA A 331 16.40 -5.82 -6.26
N ARG A 332 15.56 -6.80 -5.87
CA ARG A 332 14.62 -6.70 -4.75
C ARG A 332 15.17 -7.30 -3.44
N GLY A 333 16.43 -7.73 -3.43
CA GLY A 333 17.03 -8.45 -2.31
C GLY A 333 16.49 -9.88 -2.14
N GLU A 334 15.88 -10.44 -3.19
CA GLU A 334 15.32 -11.81 -3.21
C GLU A 334 16.20 -12.76 -4.02
N VAL A 335 16.15 -14.04 -3.69
CA VAL A 335 16.74 -15.10 -4.51
C VAL A 335 15.65 -15.73 -5.36
N CYS A 336 15.88 -15.84 -6.67
CA CYS A 336 15.00 -16.57 -7.57
C CYS A 336 15.67 -17.90 -7.96
N PRO A 337 15.06 -19.05 -7.63
CA PRO A 337 15.63 -20.36 -7.99
C PRO A 337 15.66 -20.59 -9.51
N ALA A 338 14.76 -19.95 -10.26
CA ALA A 338 14.62 -20.09 -11.69
C ALA A 338 14.29 -18.75 -12.36
N PRO A 339 15.26 -17.80 -12.45
CA PRO A 339 15.00 -16.48 -13.01
C PRO A 339 14.60 -16.57 -14.48
N ALA A 340 13.45 -16.00 -14.83
CA ALA A 340 12.90 -16.00 -16.18
C ALA A 340 13.30 -14.73 -16.95
N GLY A 341 13.42 -14.88 -18.27
CA GLY A 341 13.56 -13.79 -19.23
C GLY A 341 12.90 -14.16 -20.55
N MET A 342 12.31 -13.17 -21.23
CA MET A 342 11.70 -13.33 -22.54
C MET A 342 11.68 -12.02 -23.31
N ARG A 343 11.83 -12.08 -24.63
CA ARG A 343 11.72 -10.94 -25.54
C ARG A 343 10.32 -10.33 -25.43
N SER A 344 10.28 -8.99 -25.47
CA SER A 344 9.04 -8.26 -25.26
C SER A 344 8.03 -8.46 -26.37
N ASP A 345 8.47 -8.44 -27.61
CA ASP A 345 7.63 -8.62 -28.79
C ASP A 345 6.91 -9.98 -28.77
N TRP A 346 7.62 -11.05 -28.45
CA TRP A 346 7.04 -12.39 -28.35
C TRP A 346 6.04 -12.53 -27.19
N LEU A 347 6.40 -11.98 -26.01
CA LEU A 347 5.55 -12.09 -24.84
C LEU A 347 4.30 -11.22 -24.96
N GLU A 348 4.44 -10.05 -25.56
CA GLU A 348 3.32 -9.14 -25.82
C GLU A 348 2.37 -9.72 -26.85
N GLN A 349 2.89 -10.25 -27.97
CA GLN A 349 2.07 -10.91 -28.99
C GLN A 349 1.30 -12.10 -28.41
N TYR A 350 1.99 -13.03 -27.74
CA TYR A 350 1.33 -14.16 -27.09
C TYR A 350 0.21 -13.72 -26.13
N THR A 351 0.47 -12.69 -25.33
CA THR A 351 -0.50 -12.22 -24.33
C THR A 351 -1.71 -11.59 -25.01
N LEU A 352 -1.51 -10.83 -26.07
CA LEU A 352 -2.58 -10.23 -26.86
C LEU A 352 -3.43 -11.28 -27.56
N ASP A 353 -2.82 -12.25 -28.22
CA ASP A 353 -3.53 -13.34 -28.89
C ASP A 353 -4.44 -14.09 -27.92
N ARG A 354 -3.92 -14.45 -26.74
CA ARG A 354 -4.71 -15.12 -25.71
C ARG A 354 -5.79 -14.23 -25.11
N TYR A 355 -5.52 -12.93 -24.97
CA TYR A 355 -6.49 -11.98 -24.46
C TYR A 355 -7.66 -11.79 -25.44
N TYR A 356 -7.40 -11.65 -26.74
CA TYR A 356 -8.42 -11.58 -27.78
C TYR A 356 -9.26 -12.85 -27.87
N GLN A 357 -8.64 -14.01 -27.82
CA GLN A 357 -9.33 -15.30 -27.78
C GLN A 357 -10.26 -15.42 -26.56
N ALA A 358 -9.81 -14.98 -25.39
CA ALA A 358 -10.57 -15.09 -24.15
C ALA A 358 -11.72 -14.08 -24.02
N THR A 359 -11.58 -12.89 -24.63
CA THR A 359 -12.54 -11.80 -24.44
C THR A 359 -13.42 -11.53 -25.65
N GLY A 360 -13.07 -12.02 -26.84
CA GLY A 360 -13.73 -11.69 -28.11
C GLY A 360 -13.65 -10.19 -28.46
N LYS A 361 -12.80 -9.41 -27.80
CA LYS A 361 -12.65 -7.96 -28.05
C LYS A 361 -11.83 -7.73 -29.31
N ASP A 362 -12.24 -6.76 -30.11
CA ASP A 362 -11.49 -6.25 -31.25
C ASP A 362 -10.91 -4.85 -30.91
N GLY A 363 -9.77 -4.51 -31.50
CA GLY A 363 -9.16 -3.18 -31.41
C GLY A 363 -7.89 -3.13 -30.59
N THR A 364 -7.37 -1.90 -30.36
CA THR A 364 -6.10 -1.69 -29.69
C THR A 364 -6.25 -1.88 -28.18
N VAL A 365 -5.55 -2.87 -27.64
CA VAL A 365 -5.49 -3.16 -26.19
C VAL A 365 -4.40 -2.32 -25.53
N VAL A 366 -4.76 -1.60 -24.48
CA VAL A 366 -3.80 -0.87 -23.66
C VAL A 366 -3.59 -1.57 -22.32
N ARG A 367 -2.47 -1.27 -21.66
CA ARG A 367 -2.13 -1.86 -20.35
C ARG A 367 -3.25 -1.77 -19.31
N GLY A 368 -4.05 -0.70 -19.35
CA GLY A 368 -5.19 -0.49 -18.45
C GLY A 368 -6.26 -1.56 -18.58
N ASP A 369 -6.50 -2.05 -19.79
CA ASP A 369 -7.49 -3.10 -20.05
C ASP A 369 -7.04 -4.43 -19.47
N LEU A 370 -5.78 -4.80 -19.67
CA LEU A 370 -5.20 -6.02 -19.10
C LEU A 370 -5.26 -6.02 -17.57
N PHE A 371 -5.07 -4.86 -16.92
CA PHE A 371 -5.20 -4.75 -15.47
C PHE A 371 -6.65 -4.86 -15.01
N ARG A 372 -7.57 -4.20 -15.68
CA ARG A 372 -9.00 -4.21 -15.33
C ARG A 372 -9.56 -5.62 -15.42
N ASP A 373 -9.18 -6.35 -16.44
CA ASP A 373 -9.67 -7.71 -16.70
C ASP A 373 -8.87 -8.77 -15.94
N GLY A 374 -7.94 -8.34 -15.06
CA GLY A 374 -7.17 -9.23 -14.18
C GLY A 374 -6.21 -10.16 -14.93
N VAL A 375 -5.67 -9.71 -16.07
CA VAL A 375 -4.72 -10.50 -16.86
C VAL A 375 -3.39 -10.67 -16.14
N ARG A 376 -2.90 -11.90 -16.17
CA ARG A 376 -1.56 -12.25 -15.69
C ARG A 376 -0.91 -13.25 -16.64
N VAL A 377 0.31 -12.97 -17.05
CA VAL A 377 1.14 -13.92 -17.80
C VAL A 377 2.34 -14.33 -16.95
N THR A 378 2.56 -15.63 -16.83
CA THR A 378 3.67 -16.19 -16.03
C THR A 378 4.68 -16.86 -16.96
N VAL A 379 5.95 -16.50 -16.76
CA VAL A 379 7.07 -16.96 -17.61
C VAL A 379 7.98 -17.89 -16.82
N ALA A 380 8.21 -19.11 -17.32
CA ALA A 380 9.19 -20.02 -16.75
C ALA A 380 10.62 -19.72 -17.28
N LYS A 381 11.63 -20.22 -16.56
CA LYS A 381 13.05 -20.12 -16.96
C LYS A 381 13.28 -20.78 -18.32
N GLY A 382 13.95 -20.09 -19.23
CA GLY A 382 14.38 -20.64 -20.51
C GLY A 382 15.72 -21.38 -20.43
N ARG A 383 16.05 -22.16 -21.46
CA ARG A 383 17.37 -22.75 -21.59
C ARG A 383 18.42 -21.67 -21.90
N ARG A 384 19.61 -21.73 -21.30
CA ARG A 384 20.75 -20.89 -21.69
C ARG A 384 21.24 -21.35 -23.07
N GLY A 385 21.42 -20.42 -24.01
CA GLY A 385 22.10 -20.70 -25.27
C GLY A 385 21.30 -20.51 -26.55
N GLY A 386 20.18 -19.82 -26.56
CA GLY A 386 19.52 -19.37 -27.79
C GLY A 386 20.19 -18.09 -28.33
N GLY A 387 21.16 -18.25 -29.25
CA GLY A 387 21.69 -17.11 -30.02
C GLY A 387 20.60 -16.51 -30.93
N PRO A 388 20.83 -15.32 -31.55
CA PRO A 388 19.84 -14.58 -32.35
C PRO A 388 19.39 -15.27 -33.64
N GLU A 389 19.96 -16.41 -34.02
CA GLU A 389 19.76 -17.03 -35.33
C GLU A 389 18.86 -18.29 -35.33
N ARG A 390 18.23 -18.65 -34.22
CA ARG A 390 17.23 -19.71 -34.27
C ARG A 390 15.86 -19.13 -34.56
N SER A 391 15.46 -19.27 -35.80
CA SER A 391 14.20 -18.92 -36.45
C SER A 391 12.95 -19.67 -35.93
N GLY A 392 12.93 -20.03 -34.66
CA GLY A 392 11.75 -20.58 -34.00
C GLY A 392 11.06 -19.49 -33.15
N GLY A 393 9.76 -19.38 -33.29
CA GLY A 393 8.92 -18.46 -32.49
C GLY A 393 9.07 -18.68 -30.97
N PRO A 394 8.28 -18.00 -30.15
CA PRO A 394 8.35 -18.13 -28.71
C PRO A 394 8.07 -19.57 -28.27
N ASP A 395 8.88 -20.07 -27.33
CA ASP A 395 8.56 -21.31 -26.62
C ASP A 395 7.39 -21.09 -25.69
N THR A 396 6.17 -21.33 -26.20
CA THR A 396 4.91 -21.08 -25.49
C THR A 396 4.68 -22.05 -24.34
N THR A 397 5.38 -23.20 -24.29
CA THR A 397 5.29 -24.16 -23.17
C THR A 397 5.79 -23.56 -21.85
N ARG A 398 6.57 -22.49 -21.93
CA ARG A 398 7.08 -21.73 -20.78
C ARG A 398 6.10 -20.68 -20.25
N LEU A 399 5.00 -20.46 -20.95
CA LEU A 399 4.05 -19.39 -20.66
C LEU A 399 2.78 -19.98 -20.04
N THR A 400 2.19 -19.22 -19.14
CA THR A 400 0.87 -19.50 -18.59
C THR A 400 0.11 -18.18 -18.55
N PHE A 401 -1.03 -18.15 -19.23
CA PHE A 401 -1.93 -17.01 -19.25
C PHE A 401 -3.08 -17.23 -18.28
N THR A 402 -3.50 -16.18 -17.56
CA THR A 402 -4.70 -16.20 -16.73
C THR A 402 -5.44 -14.87 -16.87
N ILE A 403 -6.78 -14.94 -16.84
CA ILE A 403 -7.66 -13.78 -16.87
C ILE A 403 -8.75 -13.95 -15.80
N GLY A 404 -9.00 -12.93 -14.98
CA GLY A 404 -9.99 -13.00 -13.90
C GLY A 404 -9.76 -14.14 -12.90
N GLY A 405 -8.52 -14.67 -12.79
CA GLY A 405 -8.16 -15.82 -11.94
C GLY A 405 -8.35 -17.20 -12.59
N LEU A 406 -8.88 -17.27 -13.81
CA LEU A 406 -9.03 -18.51 -14.58
C LEU A 406 -7.77 -18.75 -15.45
N SER A 407 -7.28 -20.00 -15.52
CA SER A 407 -6.08 -20.37 -16.29
C SER A 407 -6.43 -20.93 -17.67
N ASP A 408 -5.46 -20.91 -18.57
CA ASP A 408 -5.48 -21.39 -19.98
C ASP A 408 -6.08 -22.81 -20.18
N SER A 409 -6.05 -23.67 -19.16
CA SER A 409 -6.58 -25.03 -19.24
C SER A 409 -8.08 -25.14 -19.50
N ARG A 410 -8.81 -24.02 -19.50
CA ARG A 410 -10.26 -23.95 -19.80
C ARG A 410 -10.60 -23.36 -21.18
N TRP A 411 -9.59 -22.94 -21.95
CA TRP A 411 -9.76 -22.28 -23.26
C TRP A 411 -9.08 -23.08 -24.39
N GLY A 412 -8.79 -24.36 -24.15
CA GLY A 412 -8.23 -25.27 -25.13
C GLY A 412 -9.30 -26.00 -25.91
N ASP A 413 -9.09 -25.96 -27.21
CA ASP A 413 -9.63 -26.60 -28.41
C ASP A 413 -10.63 -25.80 -29.19
#